data_62e001d3f2c57f04dd3d2caa38d431e6
#
_entry.id   62e001d3f2c57f04dd3d2caa38d431e6
#
_cell.length_a   1.000
_cell.length_b   1.000
_cell.length_c   1.000
_cell.angle_alpha   90.00
_cell.angle_beta   90.00
_cell.angle_gamma   90.00
#
_symmetry.space_group_name_H-M   'P 1'
#
loop_
_entity.id
_entity.type
_entity.pdbx_description
1 polymer ?
#
loop_
_entity_poly.entity_id
_entity_poly.type
_entity_poly.pdbx_seq_one_letter_code
_entity_poly.pdbx_strand_id
1 'polypeptide(L)'
;EASGDLHGSNLIKEIRKLDAQADIRCWGGDKMRAAGGVLVKHYRELAFMGFTEVVMNLRTIFKNLAFCKEDIKQFQPDTLILIDYPGFNLRIAKWAKASRLFSSHGGKVIYYISPQVWAWKENRVNTMKECIDKMLVILPFEKEYYKNKWNWEVEYVGHPLVEVVKESKDRG
;
A
#
# COMPACT_ATOMS: atom_id res chain seq x y z
N GLU A 1 7.56 6.38 1.16
CA GLU A 1 8.77 6.23 1.97
C GLU A 1 9.74 5.23 1.32
N ALA A 2 11.04 5.28 1.71
CA ALA A 2 12.06 4.39 1.17
C ALA A 2 11.81 2.90 1.47
N SER A 3 11.20 2.59 2.62
CA SER A 3 10.77 1.24 2.98
C SER A 3 9.66 0.73 2.05
N GLY A 4 8.67 1.57 1.76
CA GLY A 4 7.60 1.24 0.83
C GLY A 4 8.11 0.99 -0.59
N ASP A 5 9.12 1.75 -1.05
CA ASP A 5 9.77 1.52 -2.34
C ASP A 5 10.51 0.17 -2.39
N LEU A 6 11.19 -0.22 -1.31
CA LEU A 6 11.83 -1.52 -1.20
C LEU A 6 10.79 -2.67 -1.24
N HIS A 7 9.77 -2.59 -0.39
CA HIS A 7 8.75 -3.64 -0.32
C HIS A 7 7.93 -3.73 -1.61
N GLY A 8 7.59 -2.59 -2.20
CA GLY A 8 6.90 -2.53 -3.48
C GLY A 8 7.74 -3.08 -4.63
N SER A 9 9.06 -2.81 -4.64
CA SER A 9 9.95 -3.36 -5.67
C SER A 9 10.07 -4.88 -5.62
N ASN A 10 10.13 -5.46 -4.42
CA ASN A 10 10.15 -6.91 -4.26
C ASN A 10 8.82 -7.54 -4.70
N LEU A 11 7.70 -6.92 -4.32
CA LEU A 11 6.38 -7.37 -4.76
C LEU A 11 6.24 -7.32 -6.29
N ILE A 12 6.70 -6.25 -6.95
CA ILE A 12 6.68 -6.13 -8.42
C ILE A 12 7.49 -7.25 -9.06
N LYS A 13 8.68 -7.57 -8.55
CA LYS A 13 9.51 -8.67 -9.07
C LYS A 13 8.77 -10.01 -9.00
N GLU A 14 8.11 -10.30 -7.87
CA GLU A 14 7.36 -11.55 -7.70
C GLU A 14 6.13 -11.61 -8.62
N ILE A 15 5.39 -10.50 -8.76
CA ILE A 15 4.28 -10.42 -9.72
C ILE A 15 4.78 -10.71 -11.15
N ARG A 16 5.91 -10.12 -11.55
CA ARG A 16 6.49 -10.32 -12.89
C ARG A 16 6.92 -11.76 -13.15
N LYS A 17 7.31 -12.51 -12.12
CA LYS A 17 7.61 -13.96 -12.26
C LYS A 17 6.35 -14.77 -12.55
N LEU A 18 5.22 -14.38 -11.98
CA LEU A 18 3.93 -15.06 -12.15
C LEU A 18 3.20 -14.61 -13.40
N ASP A 19 3.28 -13.32 -13.72
CA ASP A 19 2.66 -12.69 -14.88
C ASP A 19 3.61 -11.65 -15.48
N ALA A 20 4.35 -12.06 -16.51
CA ALA A 20 5.30 -11.18 -17.23
C ALA A 20 4.60 -10.04 -17.99
N GLN A 21 3.30 -10.17 -18.28
CA GLN A 21 2.51 -9.18 -19.01
C GLN A 21 1.73 -8.23 -18.08
N ALA A 22 1.84 -8.39 -16.74
CA ALA A 22 1.16 -7.51 -15.80
C ALA A 22 1.51 -6.03 -16.08
N ASP A 23 0.52 -5.18 -16.28
CA ASP A 23 0.74 -3.73 -16.39
C ASP A 23 0.75 -3.12 -14.99
N ILE A 24 1.91 -2.65 -14.55
CA ILE A 24 2.13 -2.21 -13.18
C ILE A 24 2.47 -0.73 -13.16
N ARG A 25 1.57 0.07 -12.57
CA ARG A 25 1.72 1.50 -12.36
C ARG A 25 1.94 1.78 -10.87
N CYS A 26 2.91 2.61 -10.52
CA CYS A 26 3.29 2.77 -9.13
C CYS A 26 3.57 4.22 -8.70
N TRP A 27 3.28 4.48 -7.43
CA TRP A 27 3.72 5.63 -6.67
C TRP A 27 4.78 5.13 -5.68
N GLY A 28 6.05 5.33 -5.99
CA GLY A 28 7.16 4.73 -5.28
C GLY A 28 8.46 5.46 -5.52
N GLY A 29 9.50 4.72 -5.82
CA GLY A 29 10.82 5.28 -6.09
C GLY A 29 11.58 4.52 -7.16
N ASP A 30 12.89 4.71 -7.13
CA ASP A 30 13.80 4.15 -8.15
C ASP A 30 13.84 2.62 -8.13
N LYS A 31 13.62 1.99 -6.95
CA LYS A 31 13.60 0.53 -6.84
C LYS A 31 12.36 -0.08 -7.51
N MET A 32 11.18 0.50 -7.30
CA MET A 32 9.95 0.04 -7.97
C MET A 32 10.05 0.24 -9.48
N ARG A 33 10.61 1.37 -9.93
CA ARG A 33 10.89 1.62 -11.36
C ARG A 33 11.85 0.60 -11.94
N ALA A 34 12.96 0.32 -11.26
CA ALA A 34 13.94 -0.69 -11.68
C ALA A 34 13.37 -2.12 -11.70
N ALA A 35 12.36 -2.41 -10.88
CA ALA A 35 11.63 -3.69 -10.87
C ALA A 35 10.61 -3.84 -12.01
N GLY A 36 10.42 -2.81 -12.85
CA GLY A 36 9.53 -2.83 -14.01
C GLY A 36 8.16 -2.17 -13.79
N GLY A 37 7.99 -1.41 -12.70
CA GLY A 37 6.81 -0.57 -12.51
C GLY A 37 6.92 0.77 -13.25
N VAL A 38 5.81 1.24 -13.83
CA VAL A 38 5.72 2.58 -14.41
C VAL A 38 5.57 3.58 -13.27
N LEU A 39 6.62 4.35 -13.01
CA LEU A 39 6.63 5.33 -11.92
C LEU A 39 5.85 6.60 -12.32
N VAL A 40 4.74 6.83 -11.61
CA VAL A 40 3.88 8.01 -11.80
C VAL A 40 4.32 9.18 -10.92
N LYS A 41 4.63 8.87 -9.66
CA LYS A 41 5.02 9.85 -8.65
C LYS A 41 6.13 9.28 -7.77
N HIS A 42 7.21 10.04 -7.62
CA HIS A 42 8.30 9.64 -6.74
C HIS A 42 7.98 9.99 -5.29
N TYR A 43 8.27 9.06 -4.35
CA TYR A 43 7.97 9.28 -2.92
C TYR A 43 8.69 10.50 -2.33
N ARG A 44 9.85 10.89 -2.87
CA ARG A 44 10.55 12.11 -2.45
C ARG A 44 9.75 13.38 -2.69
N GLU A 45 8.88 13.39 -3.68
CA GLU A 45 7.96 14.49 -3.95
C GLU A 45 6.75 14.49 -2.97
N LEU A 46 6.53 13.39 -2.25
CA LEU A 46 5.51 13.25 -1.21
C LEU A 46 6.08 13.51 0.18
N ALA A 47 7.41 13.45 0.33
CA ALA A 47 8.13 13.42 1.60
C ALA A 47 8.48 14.81 2.17
N PHE A 48 7.83 15.88 1.73
CA PHE A 48 7.94 17.19 2.39
C PHE A 48 7.22 17.23 3.73
N MET A 49 7.59 16.34 4.67
CA MET A 49 6.88 16.28 5.94
C MET A 49 7.81 16.10 7.13
N GLY A 50 8.57 17.15 7.42
CA GLY A 50 8.97 17.44 8.77
C GLY A 50 7.76 17.84 9.62
N PHE A 51 7.77 17.54 10.91
CA PHE A 51 6.63 17.72 11.84
C PHE A 51 6.08 19.14 11.88
N THR A 52 6.88 20.16 11.58
CA THR A 52 6.50 21.59 11.52
C THR A 52 5.83 22.00 10.20
N GLU A 53 5.95 21.20 9.15
CA GLU A 53 5.44 21.51 7.81
C GLU A 53 4.04 20.91 7.53
N VAL A 54 3.54 20.02 8.41
CA VAL A 54 2.24 19.36 8.22
C VAL A 54 1.09 20.36 8.11
N VAL A 55 1.11 21.42 8.89
CA VAL A 55 0.05 22.46 8.87
C VAL A 55 0.13 23.32 7.60
N MET A 56 1.34 23.60 7.11
CA MET A 56 1.54 24.41 5.89
C MET A 56 1.30 23.60 4.61
N ASN A 57 1.32 22.25 4.68
CA ASN A 57 1.26 21.37 3.52
C ASN A 57 -0.06 20.62 3.31
N LEU A 58 -1.13 20.95 4.05
CA LEU A 58 -2.45 20.35 3.83
C LEU A 58 -2.89 20.46 2.35
N ARG A 59 -2.64 21.60 1.72
CA ARG A 59 -2.94 21.80 0.29
C ARG A 59 -2.19 20.80 -0.60
N THR A 60 -0.93 20.52 -0.30
CA THR A 60 -0.12 19.55 -1.05
C THR A 60 -0.64 18.13 -0.85
N ILE A 61 -1.04 17.76 0.36
CA ILE A 61 -1.66 16.45 0.64
C ILE A 61 -2.95 16.28 -0.16
N PHE A 62 -3.83 17.28 -0.15
CA PHE A 62 -5.08 17.23 -0.91
C PHE A 62 -4.84 17.21 -2.42
N LYS A 63 -3.85 17.96 -2.92
CA LYS A 63 -3.45 17.95 -4.32
C LYS A 63 -2.92 16.56 -4.73
N ASN A 64 -2.09 15.93 -3.92
CA ASN A 64 -1.58 14.59 -4.17
C ASN A 64 -2.69 13.54 -4.11
N LEU A 65 -3.65 13.65 -3.18
CA LEU A 65 -4.82 12.77 -3.14
C LEU A 65 -5.69 12.92 -4.39
N ALA A 66 -5.93 14.15 -4.85
CA ALA A 66 -6.70 14.40 -6.07
C ALA A 66 -6.00 13.83 -7.31
N PHE A 67 -4.68 14.05 -7.42
CA PHE A 67 -3.88 13.51 -8.51
C PHE A 67 -3.87 11.97 -8.51
N CYS A 68 -3.70 11.33 -7.35
CA CYS A 68 -3.74 9.88 -7.23
C CYS A 68 -5.10 9.30 -7.65
N LYS A 69 -6.19 9.92 -7.22
CA LYS A 69 -7.54 9.50 -7.61
C LYS A 69 -7.76 9.61 -9.12
N GLU A 70 -7.28 10.68 -9.73
CA GLU A 70 -7.39 10.87 -11.18
C GLU A 70 -6.55 9.87 -11.95
N ASP A 71 -5.33 9.60 -11.49
CA ASP A 71 -4.45 8.57 -12.04
C ASP A 71 -5.09 7.17 -12.00
N ILE A 72 -5.69 6.79 -10.87
CA ILE A 72 -6.42 5.51 -10.72
C ILE A 72 -7.63 5.45 -11.67
N LYS A 73 -8.37 6.54 -11.83
CA LYS A 73 -9.52 6.58 -12.75
C LYS A 73 -9.10 6.40 -14.21
N GLN A 74 -7.99 7.01 -14.61
CA GLN A 74 -7.47 6.91 -15.98
C GLN A 74 -6.89 5.53 -16.28
N PHE A 75 -6.17 4.97 -15.32
CA PHE A 75 -5.53 3.66 -15.46
C PHE A 75 -6.51 2.50 -15.33
N GLN A 76 -7.57 2.65 -14.52
CA GLN A 76 -8.58 1.61 -14.26
C GLN A 76 -8.00 0.26 -13.83
N PRO A 77 -7.18 0.20 -12.77
CA PRO A 77 -6.52 -1.04 -12.37
C PRO A 77 -7.52 -2.09 -11.88
N ASP A 78 -7.25 -3.36 -12.20
CA ASP A 78 -7.99 -4.50 -11.62
C ASP A 78 -7.70 -4.66 -10.13
N THR A 79 -6.49 -4.24 -9.70
CA THR A 79 -6.06 -4.35 -8.31
C THR A 79 -5.30 -3.11 -7.88
N LEU A 80 -5.75 -2.52 -6.76
CA LEU A 80 -5.07 -1.44 -6.07
C LEU A 80 -4.35 -2.00 -4.84
N ILE A 81 -3.02 -1.99 -4.86
CA ILE A 81 -2.20 -2.46 -3.74
C ILE A 81 -1.68 -1.26 -2.97
N LEU A 82 -2.05 -1.17 -1.70
CA LEU A 82 -1.64 -0.12 -0.77
C LEU A 82 -0.60 -0.69 0.18
N ILE A 83 0.58 -0.05 0.25
CA ILE A 83 1.69 -0.53 1.08
C ILE A 83 1.90 0.44 2.23
N ASP A 84 1.71 -0.02 3.48
CA ASP A 84 1.90 0.81 4.69
C ASP A 84 1.27 2.21 4.57
N TYR A 85 1.88 3.25 5.13
CA TYR A 85 1.53 4.68 5.01
C TYR A 85 0.02 5.00 5.19
N PRO A 86 -0.56 4.67 6.35
CA PRO A 86 -2.02 4.64 6.53
C PRO A 86 -2.70 6.00 6.40
N GLY A 87 -1.98 7.10 6.67
CA GLY A 87 -2.54 8.45 6.58
C GLY A 87 -3.04 8.84 5.19
N PHE A 88 -2.35 8.39 4.16
CA PHE A 88 -2.71 8.61 2.76
C PHE A 88 -3.50 7.42 2.21
N ASN A 89 -2.99 6.21 2.40
CA ASN A 89 -3.51 5.00 1.78
C ASN A 89 -4.96 4.68 2.20
N LEU A 90 -5.34 4.86 3.46
CA LEU A 90 -6.73 4.63 3.88
C LEU A 90 -7.73 5.62 3.27
N ARG A 91 -7.31 6.85 2.97
CA ARG A 91 -8.16 7.80 2.25
C ARG A 91 -8.37 7.39 0.79
N ILE A 92 -7.34 6.84 0.15
CA ILE A 92 -7.44 6.29 -1.20
C ILE A 92 -8.30 5.02 -1.19
N ALA A 93 -8.10 4.09 -0.25
CA ALA A 93 -8.91 2.88 -0.09
C ALA A 93 -10.41 3.20 0.04
N LYS A 94 -10.75 4.11 0.96
CA LYS A 94 -12.13 4.53 1.18
C LYS A 94 -12.75 5.14 -0.07
N TRP A 95 -12.00 6.00 -0.76
CA TRP A 95 -12.48 6.59 -1.99
C TRP A 95 -12.64 5.54 -3.11
N ALA A 96 -11.67 4.63 -3.29
CA ALA A 96 -11.71 3.58 -4.31
C ALA A 96 -12.94 2.69 -4.10
N LYS A 97 -13.22 2.29 -2.86
CA LYS A 97 -14.40 1.47 -2.52
C LYS A 97 -15.72 2.20 -2.77
N ALA A 98 -15.79 3.50 -2.51
CA ALA A 98 -16.97 4.33 -2.78
C ALA A 98 -17.11 4.70 -4.27
N SER A 99 -16.05 4.56 -5.06
CA SER A 99 -16.05 4.93 -6.48
C SER A 99 -16.77 3.88 -7.32
N ARG A 100 -17.85 4.28 -7.98
CA ARG A 100 -18.56 3.40 -8.90
C ARG A 100 -17.67 2.93 -10.05
N LEU A 101 -16.77 3.79 -10.51
CA LEU A 101 -15.86 3.47 -11.60
C LEU A 101 -14.95 2.30 -11.25
N PHE A 102 -14.36 2.30 -10.04
CA PHE A 102 -13.49 1.24 -9.56
C PHE A 102 -14.29 -0.04 -9.23
N SER A 103 -15.46 0.11 -8.60
CA SER A 103 -16.31 -1.02 -8.21
C SER A 103 -17.03 -1.69 -9.41
N SER A 104 -17.29 -0.94 -10.48
CA SER A 104 -18.08 -1.43 -11.63
C SER A 104 -17.38 -2.52 -12.45
N HIS A 105 -16.05 -2.54 -12.49
CA HIS A 105 -15.26 -3.57 -13.17
C HIS A 105 -14.65 -4.61 -12.23
N GLY A 106 -15.12 -4.67 -10.96
CA GLY A 106 -14.68 -5.67 -10.00
C GLY A 106 -13.33 -5.44 -9.37
N GLY A 107 -12.82 -4.20 -9.42
CA GLY A 107 -11.53 -3.82 -8.85
C GLY A 107 -11.39 -4.18 -7.37
N LYS A 108 -10.21 -4.66 -6.97
CA LYS A 108 -9.89 -5.10 -5.61
C LYS A 108 -8.93 -4.15 -4.92
N VAL A 109 -9.17 -3.90 -3.64
CA VAL A 109 -8.26 -3.15 -2.77
C VAL A 109 -7.54 -4.13 -1.85
N ILE A 110 -6.23 -4.26 -2.04
CA ILE A 110 -5.34 -5.07 -1.21
C ILE A 110 -4.48 -4.14 -0.37
N TYR A 111 -4.37 -4.41 0.91
CA TYR A 111 -3.48 -3.67 1.80
C TYR A 111 -2.34 -4.57 2.26
N TYR A 112 -1.12 -4.23 1.92
CA TYR A 112 0.09 -4.94 2.30
C TYR A 112 0.85 -4.15 3.36
N ILE A 113 1.27 -4.81 4.42
CA ILE A 113 1.87 -4.26 5.63
C ILE A 113 0.84 -3.42 6.41
N SER A 114 0.06 -4.13 7.22
CA SER A 114 -1.00 -3.54 8.06
C SER A 114 -0.49 -2.36 8.90
N PRO A 115 -1.28 -1.29 9.03
CA PRO A 115 -1.00 -0.29 10.03
C PRO A 115 -0.99 -0.91 11.44
N GLN A 116 -0.07 -0.47 12.30
CA GLN A 116 0.06 -0.99 13.67
C GLN A 116 -1.08 -0.47 14.57
N VAL A 117 -2.32 -0.77 14.20
CA VAL A 117 -3.53 -0.32 14.91
C VAL A 117 -3.65 -0.92 16.31
N TRP A 118 -3.03 -2.06 16.55
CA TRP A 118 -2.94 -2.69 17.86
C TRP A 118 -2.14 -1.86 18.88
N ALA A 119 -1.24 -0.99 18.42
CA ALA A 119 -0.47 -0.08 19.25
C ALA A 119 -1.17 1.27 19.46
N TRP A 120 -1.89 1.78 18.44
CA TRP A 120 -2.55 3.07 18.51
C TRP A 120 -3.57 3.27 17.36
N LYS A 121 -4.58 4.12 17.59
CA LYS A 121 -5.66 4.41 16.62
C LYS A 121 -6.42 3.16 16.14
N GLU A 122 -6.74 2.31 17.05
CA GLU A 122 -7.46 1.05 16.83
C GLU A 122 -8.83 1.24 16.15
N ASN A 123 -9.47 2.38 16.34
CA ASN A 123 -10.73 2.75 15.68
C ASN A 123 -10.66 2.75 14.15
N ARG A 124 -9.45 2.78 13.56
CA ARG A 124 -9.25 2.65 12.11
C ARG A 124 -9.69 1.31 11.55
N VAL A 125 -9.71 0.25 12.37
CA VAL A 125 -10.05 -1.10 11.92
C VAL A 125 -11.43 -1.16 11.28
N ASN A 126 -12.42 -0.44 11.79
CA ASN A 126 -13.74 -0.38 11.19
C ASN A 126 -13.68 0.14 9.74
N THR A 127 -13.01 1.26 9.51
CA THR A 127 -12.80 1.81 8.16
C THR A 127 -12.01 0.84 7.27
N MET A 128 -11.00 0.17 7.82
CA MET A 128 -10.20 -0.79 7.07
C MET A 128 -11.05 -1.97 6.59
N LYS A 129 -11.89 -2.55 7.46
CA LYS A 129 -12.82 -3.63 7.11
C LYS A 129 -13.81 -3.24 6.01
N GLU A 130 -14.26 -1.98 5.99
CA GLU A 130 -15.22 -1.48 4.99
C GLU A 130 -14.61 -1.29 3.60
N CYS A 131 -13.31 -0.93 3.52
CA CYS A 131 -12.70 -0.48 2.28
C CYS A 131 -11.54 -1.34 1.75
N ILE A 132 -11.13 -2.40 2.47
CA ILE A 132 -10.06 -3.30 2.08
C ILE A 132 -10.64 -4.69 1.82
N ASP A 133 -10.44 -5.21 0.63
CA ASP A 133 -10.90 -6.54 0.25
C ASP A 133 -9.98 -7.64 0.78
N LYS A 134 -8.66 -7.37 0.86
CA LYS A 134 -7.67 -8.30 1.41
C LYS A 134 -6.60 -7.55 2.21
N MET A 135 -6.42 -7.93 3.45
CA MET A 135 -5.38 -7.42 4.34
C MET A 135 -4.27 -8.46 4.48
N LEU A 136 -3.03 -8.06 4.15
CA LEU A 136 -1.82 -8.86 4.27
C LEU A 136 -0.98 -8.34 5.44
N VAL A 137 -0.86 -9.15 6.48
CA VAL A 137 -0.13 -8.80 7.71
C VAL A 137 1.23 -9.47 7.74
N ILE A 138 2.21 -8.82 8.38
CA ILE A 138 3.61 -9.26 8.39
C ILE A 138 4.08 -9.78 9.76
N LEU A 139 3.30 -9.55 10.82
CA LEU A 139 3.61 -10.06 12.16
C LEU A 139 2.67 -11.22 12.51
N PRO A 140 3.19 -12.34 13.06
CA PRO A 140 2.38 -13.54 13.29
C PRO A 140 1.15 -13.31 14.17
N PHE A 141 1.27 -12.49 15.21
CA PHE A 141 0.20 -12.20 16.17
C PHE A 141 -0.93 -11.33 15.58
N GLU A 142 -0.70 -10.58 14.50
CA GLU A 142 -1.70 -9.70 13.89
C GLU A 142 -2.89 -10.50 13.37
N LYS A 143 -2.68 -11.70 12.85
CA LYS A 143 -3.75 -12.58 12.37
C LYS A 143 -4.74 -12.92 13.50
N GLU A 144 -4.22 -13.33 14.66
CA GLU A 144 -5.05 -13.63 15.83
C GLU A 144 -5.71 -12.37 16.40
N TYR A 145 -4.98 -11.25 16.45
CA TYR A 145 -5.51 -9.98 16.90
C TYR A 145 -6.73 -9.53 16.09
N TYR A 146 -6.64 -9.53 14.76
CA TYR A 146 -7.76 -9.15 13.90
C TYR A 146 -8.92 -10.14 13.98
N LYS A 147 -8.65 -11.44 14.02
CA LYS A 147 -9.68 -12.47 14.14
C LYS A 147 -10.42 -12.37 15.48
N ASN A 148 -9.72 -12.38 16.59
CA ASN A 148 -10.30 -12.50 17.92
C ASN A 148 -10.98 -11.22 18.38
N LYS A 149 -10.39 -10.07 18.09
CA LYS A 149 -10.92 -8.78 18.55
C LYS A 149 -11.91 -8.15 17.58
N TRP A 150 -11.70 -8.35 16.28
CA TRP A 150 -12.45 -7.63 15.25
C TRP A 150 -13.30 -8.53 14.36
N ASN A 151 -13.27 -9.84 14.58
CA ASN A 151 -13.93 -10.83 13.70
C ASN A 151 -13.61 -10.54 12.23
N TRP A 152 -12.31 -10.37 11.93
CA TRP A 152 -11.81 -10.07 10.59
C TRP A 152 -10.69 -11.01 10.21
N GLU A 153 -10.94 -11.82 9.19
CA GLU A 153 -9.93 -12.74 8.64
C GLU A 153 -8.94 -11.94 7.80
N VAL A 154 -7.67 -12.01 8.19
CA VAL A 154 -6.55 -11.41 7.48
C VAL A 154 -5.51 -12.48 7.17
N GLU A 155 -4.64 -12.23 6.18
CA GLU A 155 -3.65 -13.21 5.75
C GLU A 155 -2.26 -12.83 6.25
N TYR A 156 -1.60 -13.76 6.96
CA TYR A 156 -0.21 -13.61 7.36
C TYR A 156 0.71 -14.05 6.22
N VAL A 157 1.57 -13.16 5.75
CA VAL A 157 2.47 -13.39 4.61
C VAL A 157 3.96 -13.41 4.96
N GLY A 158 4.29 -13.31 6.25
CA GLY A 158 5.67 -13.22 6.72
C GLY A 158 6.24 -11.79 6.63
N HIS A 159 7.36 -11.59 7.30
CA HIS A 159 8.01 -10.29 7.36
C HIS A 159 8.94 -10.09 6.14
N PRO A 160 8.75 -9.04 5.33
CA PRO A 160 9.48 -8.86 4.06
C PRO A 160 11.00 -8.70 4.22
N LEU A 161 11.48 -8.29 5.39
CA LEU A 161 12.92 -8.19 5.66
C LEU A 161 13.62 -9.54 5.83
N VAL A 162 12.90 -10.64 6.05
CA VAL A 162 13.50 -11.98 6.19
C VAL A 162 14.21 -12.38 4.89
N GLU A 163 13.62 -12.11 3.74
CA GLU A 163 14.21 -12.39 2.44
C GLU A 163 15.42 -11.49 2.17
N VAL A 164 15.32 -10.20 2.48
CA VAL A 164 16.42 -9.25 2.31
C VAL A 164 17.64 -9.65 3.12
N VAL A 165 17.45 -10.15 4.35
CA VAL A 165 18.54 -10.63 5.21
C VAL A 165 19.15 -11.91 4.66
N LYS A 166 18.36 -12.84 4.13
CA LYS A 166 18.86 -14.07 3.49
C LYS A 166 19.72 -13.74 2.28
N GLU A 167 19.20 -12.93 1.36
CA GLU A 167 19.94 -12.51 0.16
C GLU A 167 21.25 -11.75 0.48
N SER A 168 21.31 -11.00 1.58
CA SER A 168 22.54 -10.31 1.98
C SER A 168 23.59 -11.28 2.55
N LYS A 169 23.16 -12.38 3.20
CA LYS A 169 24.07 -13.41 3.71
C LYS A 169 24.63 -14.31 2.59
N ASP A 170 23.87 -14.53 1.54
CA ASP A 170 24.28 -15.35 0.42
C ASP A 170 25.26 -14.62 -0.55
N ARG A 171 25.42 -13.30 -0.38
CA ARG A 171 26.36 -12.47 -1.16
C ARG A 171 27.68 -12.13 -0.45
N GLY A 172 27.84 -12.54 0.77
CA GLY A 172 29.07 -12.33 1.59
C GLY A 172 29.81 -13.62 1.82
#